data_3b7fcef25e610a2366d950b7f47f9d38
#
_entry.id   3b7fcef25e610a2366d950b7f47f9d38
#
_cell.length_a   1.000
_cell.length_b   1.000
_cell.length_c   1.000
_cell.angle_alpha   90.00
_cell.angle_beta   90.00
_cell.angle_gamma   90.00
#
_symmetry.space_group_name_H-M   'P 1'
#
loop_
_entity.id
_entity.type
_entity.pdbx_description
1 polymer ?
#
loop_
_entity_poly.entity_id
_entity_poly.type
_entity_poly.pdbx_seq_one_letter_code
_entity_poly.pdbx_strand_id
1 'polypeptide(L)'
;MNAIAKPGLLPRLDWRAQLRENWPDAVRLFAAALLAYVLGHLLGLREVHWAVLTALITARGHAGGTARAGLERLIATVAGALLAVLVAYLRHAFEIDSGILLFAALAPLCLLVAVKPAYRGAPVAALIVLSAHPAVGSGPLATAVLRTSEIAIGALACMAVAAVVFPSRARARARAHAAAVLHLLAHGLRGMFAADDAEGPRFEALREPIRHELRELTILAQTSGWRKYADPEITRLLRRTSALNGDVGYLARAVARKPLAPVIATLQAPAQAIGESLAAGCEQAATALVDAMNFDTEALDAALAQFAGTARADKGISPASREALIYLLRTVVLDLRRLCAPAEKSEQTAVPLEASH
;
A
#
# COMPACT_ATOMS: atom_id res chain seq x y z
N MET A 1 18.22 -43.01 -4.85
CA MET A 1 19.17 -42.47 -3.83
C MET A 1 18.71 -41.04 -3.56
N ASN A 2 18.10 -40.86 -2.38
CA ASN A 2 17.40 -39.62 -1.99
C ASN A 2 18.38 -38.47 -1.70
N ALA A 3 18.34 -37.41 -2.49
CA ALA A 3 18.94 -36.14 -2.13
C ALA A 3 18.04 -35.43 -1.09
N ILE A 4 18.41 -35.54 0.18
CA ILE A 4 17.79 -34.79 1.28
C ILE A 4 18.12 -33.31 1.07
N ALA A 5 17.12 -32.52 0.72
CA ALA A 5 17.20 -31.08 0.66
C ALA A 5 17.61 -30.56 2.06
N LYS A 6 18.76 -29.89 2.16
CA LYS A 6 19.20 -29.21 3.38
C LYS A 6 18.13 -28.19 3.78
N PRO A 7 17.69 -28.17 5.06
CA PRO A 7 16.79 -27.13 5.54
C PRO A 7 17.50 -25.79 5.39
N GLY A 8 16.89 -24.89 4.56
CA GLY A 8 17.40 -23.56 4.32
C GLY A 8 17.57 -22.84 5.66
N LEU A 9 18.77 -22.32 5.91
CA LEU A 9 19.04 -21.38 6.98
C LEU A 9 18.02 -20.24 6.86
N LEU A 10 17.23 -20.05 7.92
CA LEU A 10 16.42 -18.82 8.09
C LEU A 10 17.33 -17.62 7.77
N PRO A 11 16.89 -16.68 6.92
CA PRO A 11 17.70 -15.53 6.61
C PRO A 11 18.11 -14.87 7.92
N ARG A 12 19.40 -14.69 8.14
CA ARG A 12 19.92 -14.00 9.33
C ARG A 12 19.27 -12.65 9.38
N LEU A 13 18.32 -12.47 10.30
CA LEU A 13 17.66 -11.20 10.55
C LEU A 13 18.77 -10.19 10.93
N ASP A 14 19.15 -9.36 9.99
CA ASP A 14 20.05 -8.24 10.30
C ASP A 14 19.27 -7.15 11.02
N TRP A 15 19.10 -7.36 12.34
CA TRP A 15 18.33 -6.47 13.20
C TRP A 15 18.84 -5.02 13.16
N ARG A 16 20.15 -4.83 12.85
CA ARG A 16 20.75 -3.49 12.75
C ARG A 16 20.28 -2.77 11.49
N ALA A 17 20.20 -3.47 10.37
CA ALA A 17 19.66 -2.93 9.13
C ALA A 17 18.16 -2.59 9.30
N GLN A 18 17.38 -3.52 9.88
CA GLN A 18 15.96 -3.29 10.16
C GLN A 18 15.72 -2.15 11.17
N LEU A 19 16.55 -2.04 12.21
CA LEU A 19 16.44 -0.94 13.16
C LEU A 19 16.77 0.39 12.49
N ARG A 20 17.79 0.43 11.64
CA ARG A 20 18.18 1.62 10.90
C ARG A 20 17.09 2.07 9.91
N GLU A 21 16.35 1.16 9.36
CA GLU A 21 15.23 1.43 8.46
C GLU A 21 13.98 1.88 9.23
N ASN A 22 13.66 1.21 10.33
CA ASN A 22 12.39 1.39 11.05
C ASN A 22 12.50 2.27 12.31
N TRP A 23 13.71 2.80 12.67
CA TRP A 23 13.86 3.65 13.86
C TRP A 23 12.88 4.83 13.94
N PRO A 24 12.44 5.43 12.81
CA PRO A 24 11.53 6.53 12.90
C PRO A 24 10.08 6.11 13.21
N ASP A 25 9.72 4.86 12.92
CA ASP A 25 8.44 4.32 13.35
C ASP A 25 8.48 4.05 14.88
N ALA A 26 9.64 3.64 15.41
CA ALA A 26 9.87 3.52 16.85
C ALA A 26 9.79 4.88 17.55
N VAL A 27 10.40 5.94 16.98
CA VAL A 27 10.31 7.31 17.51
C VAL A 27 8.87 7.81 17.51
N ARG A 28 8.11 7.57 16.43
CA ARG A 28 6.68 7.91 16.35
C ARG A 28 5.86 7.21 17.44
N LEU A 29 6.09 5.91 17.60
CA LEU A 29 5.41 5.12 18.60
C LEU A 29 5.68 5.65 20.01
N PHE A 30 6.94 5.91 20.31
CA PHE A 30 7.35 6.48 21.59
C PHE A 30 6.78 7.88 21.83
N ALA A 31 6.86 8.77 20.83
CA ALA A 31 6.31 10.12 20.90
C ALA A 31 4.79 10.12 21.11
N ALA A 32 4.06 9.21 20.45
CA ALA A 32 2.62 9.06 20.65
C ALA A 32 2.28 8.58 22.06
N ALA A 33 3.03 7.61 22.59
CA ALA A 33 2.88 7.13 23.96
C ALA A 33 3.17 8.23 24.98
N LEU A 34 4.26 8.98 24.78
CA LEU A 34 4.66 10.09 25.65
C LEU A 34 3.61 11.22 25.63
N LEU A 35 3.14 11.60 24.44
CA LEU A 35 2.11 12.64 24.32
C LEU A 35 0.79 12.20 24.98
N ALA A 36 0.38 10.95 24.80
CA ALA A 36 -0.81 10.39 25.46
C ALA A 36 -0.67 10.41 26.98
N TYR A 37 0.51 10.08 27.50
CA TYR A 37 0.82 10.11 28.92
C TYR A 37 0.73 11.55 29.47
N VAL A 38 1.40 12.50 28.81
CA VAL A 38 1.40 13.91 29.24
C VAL A 38 0.00 14.50 29.20
N LEU A 39 -0.76 14.30 28.10
CA LEU A 39 -2.14 14.78 27.98
C LEU A 39 -3.04 14.15 29.02
N GLY A 40 -2.90 12.85 29.29
CA GLY A 40 -3.66 12.16 30.31
C GLY A 40 -3.44 12.73 31.71
N HIS A 41 -2.19 13.03 32.06
CA HIS A 41 -1.86 13.69 33.35
C HIS A 41 -2.38 15.10 33.43
N LEU A 42 -2.20 15.91 32.37
CA LEU A 42 -2.68 17.30 32.35
C LEU A 42 -4.20 17.41 32.48
N LEU A 43 -4.92 16.43 31.94
CA LEU A 43 -6.39 16.34 32.02
C LEU A 43 -6.90 15.66 33.31
N GLY A 44 -6.01 15.27 34.22
CA GLY A 44 -6.36 14.63 35.46
C GLY A 44 -7.00 13.25 35.33
N LEU A 45 -6.70 12.48 34.28
CA LEU A 45 -7.21 11.16 34.11
C LEU A 45 -6.67 10.22 35.20
N ARG A 46 -7.53 9.38 35.76
CA ARG A 46 -7.16 8.46 36.84
C ARG A 46 -6.26 7.32 36.38
N GLU A 47 -6.49 6.82 35.17
CA GLU A 47 -5.80 5.63 34.64
C GLU A 47 -5.15 5.93 33.28
N VAL A 48 -4.18 6.84 33.28
CA VAL A 48 -3.47 7.33 32.08
C VAL A 48 -2.88 6.21 31.22
N HIS A 49 -2.58 5.06 31.81
CA HIS A 49 -2.03 3.90 31.08
C HIS A 49 -2.96 3.39 29.97
N TRP A 50 -4.29 3.58 30.06
CA TRP A 50 -5.21 3.23 28.98
C TRP A 50 -5.08 4.14 27.75
N ALA A 51 -4.80 5.42 27.97
CA ALA A 51 -4.49 6.34 26.87
C ALA A 51 -3.18 5.94 26.18
N VAL A 52 -2.13 5.64 26.96
CA VAL A 52 -0.83 5.16 26.44
C VAL A 52 -1.00 3.87 25.65
N LEU A 53 -1.69 2.87 26.22
CA LEU A 53 -1.97 1.59 25.57
C LEU A 53 -2.71 1.81 24.23
N THR A 54 -3.68 2.72 24.22
CA THR A 54 -4.42 3.06 22.99
C THR A 54 -3.50 3.69 21.96
N ALA A 55 -2.64 4.62 22.33
CA ALA A 55 -1.68 5.23 21.42
C ALA A 55 -0.76 4.16 20.80
N LEU A 56 -0.24 3.23 21.60
CA LEU A 56 0.62 2.13 21.13
C LEU A 56 -0.09 1.18 20.16
N ILE A 57 -1.34 0.81 20.44
CA ILE A 57 -2.08 -0.15 19.59
C ILE A 57 -2.58 0.50 18.30
N THR A 58 -2.90 1.81 18.31
CA THR A 58 -3.42 2.51 17.14
C THR A 58 -2.36 3.06 16.22
N ALA A 59 -1.11 3.21 16.68
CA ALA A 59 -0.01 3.69 15.88
C ALA A 59 0.21 2.81 14.63
N ARG A 60 0.29 3.46 13.47
CA ARG A 60 0.60 2.84 12.19
C ARG A 60 1.76 3.62 11.52
N GLY A 61 2.44 3.00 10.57
CA GLY A 61 3.55 3.63 9.86
C GLY A 61 3.20 4.88 9.04
N HIS A 62 1.90 5.27 8.96
CA HIS A 62 1.42 6.41 8.19
C HIS A 62 0.17 7.05 8.83
N ALA A 63 0.02 8.36 8.64
CA ALA A 63 -1.00 9.17 9.32
C ALA A 63 -2.45 8.71 9.04
N GLY A 64 -2.79 8.41 7.80
CA GLY A 64 -4.13 7.97 7.41
C GLY A 64 -4.52 6.64 8.05
N GLY A 65 -3.61 5.67 8.09
CA GLY A 65 -3.83 4.39 8.76
C GLY A 65 -3.97 4.53 10.27
N THR A 66 -3.16 5.40 10.89
CA THR A 66 -3.27 5.73 12.32
C THR A 66 -4.60 6.38 12.65
N ALA A 67 -5.03 7.36 11.86
CA ALA A 67 -6.31 8.04 12.05
C ALA A 67 -7.51 7.09 11.91
N ARG A 68 -7.47 6.22 10.90
CA ARG A 68 -8.51 5.20 10.71
C ARG A 68 -8.55 4.21 11.86
N ALA A 69 -7.39 3.69 12.28
CA ALA A 69 -7.30 2.77 13.41
C ALA A 69 -7.77 3.42 14.72
N GLY A 70 -7.45 4.69 14.96
CA GLY A 70 -7.92 5.46 16.10
C GLY A 70 -9.44 5.63 16.10
N LEU A 71 -10.02 6.00 14.96
CA LEU A 71 -11.47 6.16 14.82
C LEU A 71 -12.21 4.82 14.98
N GLU A 72 -11.74 3.76 14.34
CA GLU A 72 -12.31 2.41 14.47
C GLU A 72 -12.27 1.93 15.92
N ARG A 73 -11.15 2.17 16.63
CA ARG A 73 -11.02 1.84 18.05
C ARG A 73 -11.98 2.65 18.92
N LEU A 74 -12.13 3.95 18.66
CA LEU A 74 -13.06 4.82 19.41
C LEU A 74 -14.49 4.35 19.22
N ILE A 75 -14.95 4.12 18.00
CA ILE A 75 -16.30 3.64 17.70
C ILE A 75 -16.54 2.27 18.36
N ALA A 76 -15.58 1.36 18.24
CA ALA A 76 -15.66 0.04 18.87
C ALA A 76 -15.78 0.15 20.41
N THR A 77 -15.01 1.04 21.03
CA THR A 77 -15.04 1.28 22.46
C THR A 77 -16.38 1.83 22.91
N VAL A 78 -16.91 2.82 22.20
CA VAL A 78 -18.25 3.39 22.51
C VAL A 78 -19.33 2.32 22.38
N ALA A 79 -19.32 1.54 21.31
CA ALA A 79 -20.31 0.45 21.13
C ALA A 79 -20.24 -0.60 22.24
N GLY A 80 -19.02 -1.04 22.59
CA GLY A 80 -18.80 -2.00 23.68
C GLY A 80 -19.22 -1.44 25.05
N ALA A 81 -18.85 -0.18 25.33
CA ALA A 81 -19.18 0.51 26.57
C ALA A 81 -20.71 0.71 26.75
N LEU A 82 -21.41 1.11 25.67
CA LEU A 82 -22.87 1.27 25.70
C LEU A 82 -23.59 -0.05 25.98
N LEU A 83 -23.16 -1.13 25.33
CA LEU A 83 -23.73 -2.45 25.60
C LEU A 83 -23.44 -2.90 27.04
N ALA A 84 -22.23 -2.66 27.53
CA ALA A 84 -21.86 -2.98 28.91
C ALA A 84 -22.70 -2.21 29.95
N VAL A 85 -22.93 -0.92 29.71
CA VAL A 85 -23.81 -0.11 30.56
C VAL A 85 -25.25 -0.66 30.57
N LEU A 86 -25.80 -0.98 29.38
CA LEU A 86 -27.11 -1.58 29.26
C LEU A 86 -27.22 -2.90 30.07
N VAL A 87 -26.24 -3.78 29.91
CA VAL A 87 -26.16 -5.06 30.60
C VAL A 87 -26.02 -4.87 32.12
N ALA A 88 -25.27 -3.88 32.57
CA ALA A 88 -25.10 -3.55 33.98
C ALA A 88 -26.45 -3.07 34.61
N TYR A 89 -27.23 -2.30 33.88
CA TYR A 89 -28.60 -1.91 34.33
C TYR A 89 -29.55 -3.09 34.36
N LEU A 90 -29.54 -3.97 33.35
CA LEU A 90 -30.35 -5.18 33.32
C LEU A 90 -30.01 -6.12 34.48
N ARG A 91 -28.71 -6.26 34.81
CA ARG A 91 -28.25 -7.02 35.98
C ARG A 91 -28.90 -6.52 37.28
N HIS A 92 -28.93 -5.22 37.47
CA HIS A 92 -29.49 -4.60 38.65
C HIS A 92 -31.00 -4.74 38.71
N ALA A 93 -31.70 -4.70 37.56
CA ALA A 93 -33.17 -4.83 37.47
C ALA A 93 -33.68 -6.26 37.67
N PHE A 94 -32.89 -7.29 37.23
CA PHE A 94 -33.39 -8.68 37.20
C PHE A 94 -32.58 -9.64 38.09
N GLU A 95 -31.64 -9.15 38.90
CA GLU A 95 -30.77 -9.93 39.79
C GLU A 95 -30.07 -11.14 39.14
N ILE A 96 -29.73 -11.03 37.84
CA ILE A 96 -29.15 -12.10 37.05
C ILE A 96 -27.64 -12.24 37.41
N ASP A 97 -27.15 -13.49 37.40
CA ASP A 97 -25.74 -13.79 37.65
C ASP A 97 -24.78 -13.00 36.70
N SER A 98 -23.72 -12.47 37.30
CA SER A 98 -22.76 -11.61 36.58
C SER A 98 -22.00 -12.33 35.47
N GLY A 99 -21.73 -13.62 35.61
CA GLY A 99 -21.04 -14.41 34.61
C GLY A 99 -21.91 -14.66 33.37
N ILE A 100 -23.20 -15.00 33.58
CA ILE A 100 -24.12 -15.19 32.47
C ILE A 100 -24.28 -13.92 31.66
N LEU A 101 -24.48 -12.78 32.33
CA LEU A 101 -24.62 -11.48 31.66
C LEU A 101 -23.34 -11.02 30.93
N LEU A 102 -22.20 -11.33 31.49
CA LEU A 102 -20.92 -11.04 30.81
C LEU A 102 -20.86 -11.75 29.46
N PHE A 103 -21.10 -13.06 29.43
CA PHE A 103 -21.07 -13.82 28.18
C PHE A 103 -22.22 -13.46 27.23
N ALA A 104 -23.38 -13.13 27.74
CA ALA A 104 -24.49 -12.61 26.95
C ALA A 104 -24.15 -11.27 26.27
N ALA A 105 -23.35 -10.41 26.92
CA ALA A 105 -22.86 -9.18 26.33
C ALA A 105 -21.75 -9.44 25.29
N LEU A 106 -20.85 -10.38 25.57
CA LEU A 106 -19.72 -10.66 24.67
C LEU A 106 -20.15 -11.36 23.38
N ALA A 107 -21.13 -12.25 23.43
CA ALA A 107 -21.56 -13.04 22.26
C ALA A 107 -21.93 -12.17 21.04
N PRO A 108 -22.83 -11.15 21.12
CA PRO A 108 -23.16 -10.31 19.97
C PRO A 108 -21.97 -9.45 19.50
N LEU A 109 -21.09 -9.04 20.42
CA LEU A 109 -19.88 -8.29 20.07
C LEU A 109 -18.86 -9.17 19.33
N CYS A 110 -18.71 -10.43 19.71
CA CYS A 110 -17.87 -11.39 18.99
C CYS A 110 -18.41 -11.67 17.59
N LEU A 111 -19.74 -11.79 17.42
CA LEU A 111 -20.36 -11.90 16.10
C LEU A 111 -20.11 -10.65 15.26
N LEU A 112 -20.21 -9.46 15.85
CA LEU A 112 -19.87 -8.20 15.16
C LEU A 112 -18.41 -8.20 14.69
N VAL A 113 -17.48 -8.68 15.51
CA VAL A 113 -16.04 -8.79 15.14
C VAL A 113 -15.83 -9.79 14.00
N ALA A 114 -16.55 -10.90 13.97
CA ALA A 114 -16.47 -11.86 12.87
C ALA A 114 -16.87 -11.25 11.51
N VAL A 115 -17.89 -10.37 11.51
CA VAL A 115 -18.32 -9.65 10.30
C VAL A 115 -17.43 -8.45 9.98
N LYS A 116 -16.99 -7.71 11.02
CA LYS A 116 -16.19 -6.50 10.88
C LYS A 116 -15.00 -6.52 11.86
N PRO A 117 -13.83 -7.05 11.45
CA PRO A 117 -12.66 -7.17 12.32
C PRO A 117 -12.14 -5.84 12.91
N ALA A 118 -12.51 -4.70 12.31
CA ALA A 118 -12.22 -3.36 12.83
C ALA A 118 -12.79 -3.13 14.25
N TYR A 119 -13.86 -3.84 14.63
CA TYR A 119 -14.51 -3.69 15.93
C TYR A 119 -13.96 -4.61 17.04
N ARG A 120 -12.77 -5.20 16.88
CA ARG A 120 -12.12 -6.04 17.90
C ARG A 120 -11.97 -5.37 19.27
N GLY A 121 -12.00 -4.04 19.32
CA GLY A 121 -11.98 -3.27 20.58
C GLY A 121 -13.27 -3.33 21.37
N ALA A 122 -14.43 -3.66 20.75
CA ALA A 122 -15.74 -3.62 21.41
C ALA A 122 -15.92 -4.67 22.53
N PRO A 123 -15.58 -5.97 22.33
CA PRO A 123 -15.63 -6.95 23.41
C PRO A 123 -14.70 -6.59 24.57
N VAL A 124 -13.50 -6.05 24.24
CA VAL A 124 -12.53 -5.64 25.25
C VAL A 124 -13.06 -4.47 26.08
N ALA A 125 -13.66 -3.48 25.45
CA ALA A 125 -14.28 -2.35 26.15
C ALA A 125 -15.45 -2.78 27.03
N ALA A 126 -16.31 -3.67 26.55
CA ALA A 126 -17.41 -4.23 27.33
C ALA A 126 -16.90 -5.00 28.56
N LEU A 127 -15.88 -5.85 28.38
CA LEU A 127 -15.24 -6.59 29.47
C LEU A 127 -14.70 -5.63 30.53
N ILE A 128 -13.96 -4.58 30.15
CA ILE A 128 -13.38 -3.61 31.08
C ILE A 128 -14.47 -2.91 31.89
N VAL A 129 -15.55 -2.46 31.22
CA VAL A 129 -16.65 -1.76 31.91
C VAL A 129 -17.42 -2.67 32.86
N LEU A 130 -17.68 -3.93 32.47
CA LEU A 130 -18.39 -4.91 33.30
C LEU A 130 -17.55 -5.46 34.45
N SER A 131 -16.22 -5.56 34.28
CA SER A 131 -15.29 -6.06 35.31
C SER A 131 -14.79 -4.98 36.26
N ALA A 132 -14.98 -3.70 35.90
CA ALA A 132 -14.56 -2.61 36.76
C ALA A 132 -15.38 -2.64 38.05
N HIS A 133 -14.70 -2.81 39.17
CA HIS A 133 -15.30 -2.62 40.48
C HIS A 133 -15.59 -1.11 40.61
N PRO A 134 -16.84 -0.70 40.82
CA PRO A 134 -17.12 0.71 41.01
C PRO A 134 -16.31 1.19 42.22
N ALA A 135 -15.37 2.10 41.99
CA ALA A 135 -14.81 2.88 43.09
C ALA A 135 -16.01 3.51 43.80
N VAL A 136 -16.00 3.50 45.12
CA VAL A 136 -17.12 3.94 45.94
C VAL A 136 -17.73 5.23 45.37
N GLY A 137 -18.98 5.17 44.84
CA GLY A 137 -19.70 6.30 44.28
C GLY A 137 -19.71 6.45 42.73
N SER A 138 -18.99 5.60 41.95
CA SER A 138 -19.03 5.69 40.46
C SER A 138 -19.84 4.51 39.88
N GLY A 139 -20.95 4.84 39.19
CA GLY A 139 -21.78 3.85 38.50
C GLY A 139 -21.14 3.37 37.17
N PRO A 140 -21.73 2.33 36.53
CA PRO A 140 -21.25 1.78 35.25
C PRO A 140 -21.10 2.81 34.15
N LEU A 141 -21.99 3.82 34.12
CA LEU A 141 -21.94 4.91 33.16
C LEU A 141 -20.69 5.80 33.35
N ALA A 142 -20.33 6.14 34.59
CA ALA A 142 -19.15 6.93 34.88
C ALA A 142 -17.86 6.19 34.44
N THR A 143 -17.80 4.89 34.70
CA THR A 143 -16.69 4.04 34.24
C THR A 143 -16.63 4.00 32.70
N ALA A 144 -17.75 3.85 32.01
CA ALA A 144 -17.83 3.85 30.56
C ALA A 144 -17.35 5.17 29.94
N VAL A 145 -17.78 6.31 30.50
CA VAL A 145 -17.34 7.66 30.08
C VAL A 145 -15.84 7.84 30.32
N LEU A 146 -15.33 7.47 31.48
CA LEU A 146 -13.91 7.57 31.80
C LEU A 146 -13.06 6.75 30.83
N ARG A 147 -13.41 5.50 30.56
CA ARG A 147 -12.70 4.64 29.60
C ARG A 147 -12.75 5.17 28.19
N THR A 148 -13.89 5.67 27.75
CA THR A 148 -14.02 6.24 26.41
C THR A 148 -13.16 7.50 26.27
N SER A 149 -13.10 8.36 27.29
CA SER A 149 -12.26 9.57 27.27
C SER A 149 -10.76 9.23 27.25
N GLU A 150 -10.31 8.28 28.05
CA GLU A 150 -8.91 7.80 28.04
C GLU A 150 -8.49 7.26 26.66
N ILE A 151 -9.32 6.43 26.06
CA ILE A 151 -9.09 5.89 24.74
C ILE A 151 -9.14 6.97 23.66
N ALA A 152 -10.05 7.94 23.76
CA ALA A 152 -10.11 9.08 22.84
C ALA A 152 -8.83 9.93 22.89
N ILE A 153 -8.32 10.23 24.07
CA ILE A 153 -7.09 10.99 24.25
C ILE A 153 -5.89 10.24 23.65
N GLY A 154 -5.78 8.94 23.93
CA GLY A 154 -4.72 8.11 23.33
C GLY A 154 -4.77 8.08 21.81
N ALA A 155 -5.96 7.95 21.23
CA ALA A 155 -6.17 7.98 19.78
C ALA A 155 -5.84 9.36 19.18
N LEU A 156 -6.27 10.45 19.82
CA LEU A 156 -5.97 11.81 19.39
C LEU A 156 -4.46 12.13 19.46
N ALA A 157 -3.79 11.74 20.54
CA ALA A 157 -2.34 11.89 20.69
C ALA A 157 -1.60 11.16 19.56
N CYS A 158 -1.99 9.92 19.28
CA CYS A 158 -1.40 9.13 18.20
C CYS A 158 -1.64 9.75 16.82
N MET A 159 -2.83 10.28 16.55
CA MET A 159 -3.15 10.97 15.29
C MET A 159 -2.35 12.27 15.15
N ALA A 160 -2.23 13.06 16.21
CA ALA A 160 -1.45 14.30 16.20
C ALA A 160 0.02 14.02 15.88
N VAL A 161 0.64 13.06 16.56
CA VAL A 161 2.02 12.64 16.27
C VAL A 161 2.18 12.12 14.85
N ALA A 162 1.25 11.31 14.37
CA ALA A 162 1.31 10.78 13.00
C ALA A 162 1.17 11.86 11.93
N ALA A 163 0.46 12.97 12.23
CA ALA A 163 0.33 14.11 11.32
C ALA A 163 1.59 14.99 11.29
N VAL A 164 2.29 15.14 12.43
CA VAL A 164 3.44 16.04 12.56
C VAL A 164 4.76 15.33 12.30
N VAL A 165 4.91 14.11 12.81
CA VAL A 165 6.19 13.38 12.75
C VAL A 165 6.30 12.59 11.44
N PHE A 166 7.12 13.07 10.52
CA PHE A 166 7.45 12.45 9.24
C PHE A 166 6.25 12.16 8.29
N PRO A 167 5.44 13.15 7.92
CA PRO A 167 4.28 12.94 7.03
C PRO A 167 4.66 12.49 5.61
N SER A 168 5.86 12.79 5.13
CA SER A 168 6.33 12.53 3.75
C SER A 168 6.70 11.07 3.45
N ARG A 169 6.78 10.20 4.45
CA ARG A 169 7.29 8.83 4.25
C ARG A 169 6.39 7.91 3.44
N ALA A 170 5.06 8.06 3.53
CA ALA A 170 4.16 7.25 2.74
C ALA A 170 4.40 7.46 1.24
N ARG A 171 4.61 8.71 0.81
CA ARG A 171 4.95 9.04 -0.58
C ARG A 171 6.33 8.53 -0.99
N ALA A 172 7.34 8.69 -0.12
CA ALA A 172 8.68 8.15 -0.38
C ALA A 172 8.67 6.62 -0.52
N ARG A 173 7.98 5.90 0.37
CA ARG A 173 7.79 4.44 0.27
C ARG A 173 7.02 4.06 -1.01
N ALA A 174 5.96 4.79 -1.36
CA ALA A 174 5.21 4.54 -2.59
C ALA A 174 6.09 4.71 -3.84
N ARG A 175 6.94 5.75 -3.88
CA ARG A 175 7.91 5.96 -4.96
C ARG A 175 8.94 4.85 -5.02
N ALA A 176 9.44 4.36 -3.87
CA ALA A 176 10.37 3.24 -3.80
C ALA A 176 9.77 1.94 -4.35
N HIS A 177 8.53 1.59 -3.97
CA HIS A 177 7.84 0.42 -4.52
C HIS A 177 7.57 0.56 -6.03
N ALA A 178 7.18 1.75 -6.51
CA ALA A 178 7.02 1.99 -7.93
C ALA A 178 8.36 1.87 -8.69
N ALA A 179 9.45 2.38 -8.13
CA ALA A 179 10.79 2.24 -8.69
C ALA A 179 11.24 0.77 -8.74
N ALA A 180 10.95 -0.02 -7.69
CA ALA A 180 11.21 -1.46 -7.69
C ALA A 180 10.46 -2.19 -8.83
N VAL A 181 9.20 -1.84 -9.08
CA VAL A 181 8.46 -2.36 -10.24
C VAL A 181 9.16 -1.99 -11.55
N LEU A 182 9.61 -0.73 -11.71
CA LEU A 182 10.31 -0.28 -12.92
C LEU A 182 11.61 -1.04 -13.15
N HIS A 183 12.41 -1.30 -12.13
CA HIS A 183 13.62 -2.12 -12.23
C HIS A 183 13.31 -3.56 -12.67
N LEU A 184 12.24 -4.16 -12.12
CA LEU A 184 11.80 -5.49 -12.54
C LEU A 184 11.32 -5.49 -14.00
N LEU A 185 10.59 -4.46 -14.43
CA LEU A 185 10.17 -4.30 -15.82
C LEU A 185 11.34 -4.10 -16.77
N ALA A 186 12.36 -3.30 -16.38
CA ALA A 186 13.60 -3.13 -17.14
C ALA A 186 14.30 -4.47 -17.38
N HIS A 187 14.42 -5.27 -16.31
CA HIS A 187 15.01 -6.61 -16.43
C HIS A 187 14.20 -7.53 -17.35
N GLY A 188 12.87 -7.50 -17.25
CA GLY A 188 11.98 -8.25 -18.12
C GLY A 188 12.05 -7.82 -19.59
N LEU A 189 12.19 -6.53 -19.87
CA LEU A 189 12.33 -5.98 -21.22
C LEU A 189 13.64 -6.43 -21.88
N ARG A 190 14.77 -6.42 -21.15
CA ARG A 190 16.04 -6.98 -21.65
C ARG A 190 15.91 -8.43 -22.02
N GLY A 191 15.35 -9.26 -21.12
CA GLY A 191 15.17 -10.68 -21.37
C GLY A 191 14.19 -10.99 -22.52
N MET A 192 13.21 -10.12 -22.75
CA MET A 192 12.20 -10.30 -23.81
C MET A 192 12.77 -10.16 -25.21
N PHE A 193 13.76 -9.30 -25.40
CA PHE A 193 14.38 -8.99 -26.69
C PHE A 193 15.80 -9.56 -26.83
N ALA A 194 16.32 -10.32 -25.86
CA ALA A 194 17.60 -10.97 -25.93
C ALA A 194 17.65 -12.01 -27.06
N ALA A 195 18.79 -12.13 -27.72
CA ALA A 195 19.00 -12.97 -28.89
C ALA A 195 19.09 -14.47 -28.60
N ASP A 196 19.38 -14.85 -27.36
CA ASP A 196 19.63 -16.23 -26.95
C ASP A 196 18.68 -16.64 -25.80
N ASP A 197 18.34 -17.94 -25.78
CA ASP A 197 17.66 -18.59 -24.64
C ASP A 197 18.48 -18.56 -23.33
N ALA A 198 19.60 -17.86 -23.33
CA ALA A 198 20.57 -17.74 -22.26
C ALA A 198 20.03 -16.87 -21.11
N GLU A 199 19.64 -17.57 -20.03
CA GLU A 199 19.71 -17.14 -18.61
C GLU A 199 19.02 -15.85 -18.16
N GLY A 200 18.27 -15.13 -18.99
CA GLY A 200 17.40 -14.08 -18.51
C GLY A 200 16.13 -14.69 -17.87
N PRO A 201 15.71 -14.27 -16.67
CA PRO A 201 14.45 -14.75 -16.12
C PRO A 201 13.34 -14.39 -17.10
N ARG A 202 12.62 -15.39 -17.58
CA ARG A 202 11.44 -15.21 -18.44
C ARG A 202 10.51 -14.23 -17.70
N PHE A 203 9.88 -13.32 -18.41
CA PHE A 203 8.95 -12.31 -17.84
C PHE A 203 7.92 -12.92 -16.86
N GLU A 204 7.58 -14.19 -17.07
CA GLU A 204 6.73 -14.98 -16.19
C GLU A 204 7.31 -15.14 -14.76
N ALA A 205 8.61 -15.31 -14.63
CA ALA A 205 9.27 -15.43 -13.32
C ALA A 205 9.27 -14.11 -12.53
N LEU A 206 9.15 -12.96 -13.21
CA LEU A 206 9.07 -11.64 -12.59
C LEU A 206 7.66 -11.27 -12.11
N ARG A 207 6.64 -12.03 -12.48
CA ARG A 207 5.24 -11.73 -12.12
C ARG A 207 4.98 -11.69 -10.61
N GLU A 208 5.55 -12.62 -9.85
CA GLU A 208 5.35 -12.62 -8.39
C GLU A 208 6.07 -11.46 -7.70
N PRO A 209 7.36 -11.17 -7.97
CA PRO A 209 8.01 -9.98 -7.47
C PRO A 209 7.25 -8.68 -7.81
N ILE A 210 6.84 -8.51 -9.07
CA ILE A 210 6.06 -7.33 -9.50
C ILE A 210 4.72 -7.25 -8.75
N ARG A 211 4.01 -8.37 -8.59
CA ARG A 211 2.75 -8.42 -7.84
C ARG A 211 2.93 -8.07 -6.36
N HIS A 212 4.04 -8.48 -5.77
CA HIS A 212 4.38 -8.11 -4.40
C HIS A 212 4.50 -6.59 -4.24
N GLU A 213 5.32 -5.95 -5.07
CA GLU A 213 5.54 -4.50 -5.03
C GLU A 213 4.25 -3.70 -5.31
N LEU A 214 3.46 -4.12 -6.29
CA LEU A 214 2.16 -3.50 -6.59
C LEU A 214 1.15 -3.68 -5.45
N ARG A 215 1.20 -4.79 -4.71
CA ARG A 215 0.35 -5.01 -3.53
C ARG A 215 0.73 -4.06 -2.40
N GLU A 216 2.02 -3.89 -2.12
CA GLU A 216 2.50 -2.94 -1.12
C GLU A 216 2.11 -1.51 -1.49
N LEU A 217 2.27 -1.13 -2.77
CA LEU A 217 1.83 0.17 -3.27
C LEU A 217 0.30 0.35 -3.14
N THR A 218 -0.49 -0.71 -3.35
CA THR A 218 -1.95 -0.70 -3.16
C THR A 218 -2.32 -0.50 -1.69
N ILE A 219 -1.63 -1.18 -0.78
CA ILE A 219 -1.83 -1.01 0.66
C ILE A 219 -1.54 0.44 1.07
N LEU A 220 -0.43 1.02 0.57
CA LEU A 220 -0.10 2.42 0.82
C LEU A 220 -1.18 3.37 0.26
N ALA A 221 -1.67 3.14 -0.94
CA ALA A 221 -2.73 3.97 -1.54
C ALA A 221 -4.04 3.92 -0.73
N GLN A 222 -4.41 2.75 -0.21
CA GLN A 222 -5.62 2.58 0.60
C GLN A 222 -5.50 3.15 2.01
N THR A 223 -4.29 3.20 2.56
CA THR A 223 -4.04 3.51 3.97
C THR A 223 -3.44 4.89 4.20
N SER A 224 -2.92 5.57 3.17
CA SER A 224 -2.27 6.88 3.30
C SER A 224 -3.24 8.07 3.38
N GLY A 225 -4.51 7.89 3.02
CA GLY A 225 -5.51 8.95 2.98
C GLY A 225 -6.35 9.05 4.27
N TRP A 226 -6.97 10.24 4.45
CA TRP A 226 -7.91 10.49 5.55
C TRP A 226 -9.35 10.18 5.10
N ARG A 227 -10.05 9.31 5.83
CA ARG A 227 -11.45 8.90 5.57
C ARG A 227 -11.67 8.31 4.16
N LYS A 228 -12.38 9.06 3.28
CA LYS A 228 -12.71 8.66 1.89
C LYS A 228 -11.69 9.16 0.86
N TYR A 229 -10.73 9.99 1.26
CA TYR A 229 -9.77 10.61 0.36
C TYR A 229 -8.44 9.89 0.48
N ALA A 230 -8.15 9.01 -0.45
CA ALA A 230 -6.80 8.47 -0.64
C ALA A 230 -5.83 9.60 -1.03
N ASP A 231 -4.53 9.45 -0.71
CA ASP A 231 -3.53 10.41 -1.18
C ASP A 231 -3.53 10.40 -2.72
N PRO A 232 -3.85 11.54 -3.36
CA PRO A 232 -4.01 11.59 -4.82
C PRO A 232 -2.71 11.31 -5.56
N GLU A 233 -1.55 11.63 -4.97
CA GLU A 233 -0.23 11.34 -5.54
C GLU A 233 0.03 9.83 -5.54
N ILE A 234 -0.17 9.15 -4.42
CA ILE A 234 0.04 7.69 -4.30
C ILE A 234 -0.95 6.94 -5.18
N THR A 235 -2.21 7.36 -5.22
CA THR A 235 -3.24 6.74 -6.07
C THR A 235 -2.92 6.88 -7.55
N ARG A 236 -2.42 8.04 -7.96
CA ARG A 236 -1.97 8.30 -9.33
C ARG A 236 -0.76 7.42 -9.67
N LEU A 237 0.21 7.34 -8.78
CA LEU A 237 1.40 6.52 -8.94
C LEU A 237 1.04 5.04 -9.10
N LEU A 238 0.19 4.50 -8.23
CA LEU A 238 -0.32 3.13 -8.33
C LEU A 238 -1.00 2.88 -9.68
N ARG A 239 -1.91 3.76 -10.09
CA ARG A 239 -2.64 3.60 -11.35
C ARG A 239 -1.71 3.58 -12.56
N ARG A 240 -0.74 4.52 -12.61
CA ARG A 240 0.20 4.64 -13.73
C ARG A 240 1.20 3.48 -13.76
N THR A 241 1.75 3.08 -12.62
CA THR A 241 2.63 1.91 -12.52
C THR A 241 1.92 0.62 -12.90
N SER A 242 0.66 0.46 -12.50
CA SER A 242 -0.16 -0.70 -12.86
C SER A 242 -0.49 -0.74 -14.36
N ALA A 243 -0.78 0.41 -14.98
CA ALA A 243 -1.02 0.52 -16.43
C ALA A 243 0.24 0.11 -17.20
N LEU A 244 1.39 0.70 -16.88
CA LEU A 244 2.67 0.36 -17.50
C LEU A 244 3.00 -1.14 -17.37
N ASN A 245 2.81 -1.74 -16.18
CA ASN A 245 2.99 -3.17 -15.99
C ASN A 245 2.03 -3.99 -16.88
N GLY A 246 0.78 -3.53 -17.03
CA GLY A 246 -0.20 -4.16 -17.93
C GLY A 246 0.27 -4.15 -19.38
N ASP A 247 0.75 -3.02 -19.88
CA ASP A 247 1.18 -2.83 -21.26
C ASP A 247 2.48 -3.58 -21.58
N VAL A 248 3.46 -3.57 -20.67
CA VAL A 248 4.67 -4.41 -20.81
C VAL A 248 4.30 -5.90 -20.76
N GLY A 249 3.38 -6.30 -19.87
CA GLY A 249 2.89 -7.67 -19.83
C GLY A 249 2.12 -8.08 -21.09
N TYR A 250 1.40 -7.15 -21.74
CA TYR A 250 0.76 -7.37 -23.02
C TYR A 250 1.79 -7.52 -24.14
N LEU A 251 2.78 -6.63 -24.20
CA LEU A 251 3.90 -6.69 -25.12
C LEU A 251 4.64 -8.05 -25.01
N ALA A 252 4.95 -8.48 -23.78
CA ALA A 252 5.62 -9.78 -23.54
C ALA A 252 4.83 -10.95 -24.12
N ARG A 253 3.51 -10.97 -23.90
CA ARG A 253 2.65 -12.03 -24.46
C ARG A 253 2.55 -11.97 -25.98
N ALA A 254 2.54 -10.76 -26.55
CA ALA A 254 2.44 -10.56 -27.99
C ALA A 254 3.75 -10.99 -28.70
N VAL A 255 4.91 -10.64 -28.14
CA VAL A 255 6.23 -11.03 -28.66
C VAL A 255 6.45 -12.54 -28.59
N ALA A 256 5.99 -13.20 -27.51
CA ALA A 256 6.12 -14.65 -27.33
C ALA A 256 5.20 -15.49 -28.25
N ARG A 257 4.23 -14.87 -28.93
CA ARG A 257 3.22 -15.56 -29.75
C ARG A 257 3.33 -15.21 -31.25
N LYS A 258 2.92 -16.14 -32.10
CA LYS A 258 2.57 -15.80 -33.50
C LYS A 258 1.42 -14.74 -33.45
N PRO A 259 1.47 -13.61 -34.12
CA PRO A 259 2.28 -13.30 -35.31
C PRO A 259 3.54 -12.46 -35.05
N LEU A 260 3.89 -12.02 -33.81
CA LEU A 260 5.01 -11.09 -33.59
C LEU A 260 6.37 -11.77 -33.40
N ALA A 261 6.41 -13.03 -32.94
CA ALA A 261 7.67 -13.76 -32.80
C ALA A 261 8.52 -13.81 -34.09
N PRO A 262 7.95 -14.04 -35.30
CA PRO A 262 8.73 -13.99 -36.54
C PRO A 262 9.26 -12.60 -36.87
N VAL A 263 8.52 -11.53 -36.50
CA VAL A 263 8.95 -10.14 -36.70
C VAL A 263 10.19 -9.84 -35.86
N ILE A 264 10.20 -10.27 -34.61
CA ILE A 264 11.33 -10.10 -33.70
C ILE A 264 12.54 -10.89 -34.20
N ALA A 265 12.35 -12.12 -34.66
CA ALA A 265 13.43 -12.94 -35.22
C ALA A 265 14.06 -12.30 -36.48
N THR A 266 13.25 -11.67 -37.33
CA THR A 266 13.74 -10.97 -38.54
C THR A 266 14.46 -9.64 -38.17
N LEU A 267 13.95 -8.92 -37.15
CA LEU A 267 14.49 -7.63 -36.70
C LEU A 267 15.29 -7.76 -35.40
N GLN A 268 16.05 -8.84 -35.21
CA GLN A 268 16.69 -9.18 -33.93
C GLN A 268 17.56 -8.04 -33.37
N ALA A 269 18.50 -7.49 -34.15
CA ALA A 269 19.36 -6.41 -33.69
C ALA A 269 18.58 -5.09 -33.38
N PRO A 270 17.68 -4.59 -34.25
CA PRO A 270 16.82 -3.46 -33.91
C PRO A 270 15.90 -3.73 -32.72
N ALA A 271 15.37 -4.93 -32.56
CA ALA A 271 14.52 -5.31 -31.43
C ALA A 271 15.30 -5.31 -30.12
N GLN A 272 16.51 -5.82 -30.12
CA GLN A 272 17.40 -5.77 -28.96
C GLN A 272 17.75 -4.32 -28.58
N ALA A 273 18.06 -3.46 -29.55
CA ALA A 273 18.38 -2.07 -29.30
C ALA A 273 17.20 -1.29 -28.69
N ILE A 274 15.96 -1.48 -29.17
CA ILE A 274 14.79 -0.84 -28.56
C ILE A 274 14.48 -1.43 -27.19
N GLY A 275 14.69 -2.73 -26.97
CA GLY A 275 14.54 -3.38 -25.68
C GLY A 275 15.48 -2.79 -24.62
N GLU A 276 16.76 -2.59 -24.95
CA GLU A 276 17.72 -1.92 -24.09
C GLU A 276 17.35 -0.46 -23.80
N SER A 277 16.89 0.27 -24.82
CA SER A 277 16.46 1.66 -24.65
C SER A 277 15.25 1.78 -23.73
N LEU A 278 14.26 0.88 -23.85
CA LEU A 278 13.10 0.82 -22.96
C LEU A 278 13.50 0.43 -21.54
N ALA A 279 14.43 -0.52 -21.39
CA ALA A 279 14.92 -0.93 -20.07
C ALA A 279 15.68 0.23 -19.39
N ALA A 280 16.56 0.89 -20.11
CA ALA A 280 17.26 2.08 -19.61
C ALA A 280 16.28 3.21 -19.24
N GLY A 281 15.24 3.42 -20.05
CA GLY A 281 14.14 4.35 -19.74
C GLY A 281 13.39 4.02 -18.46
N CYS A 282 13.11 2.74 -18.19
CA CYS A 282 12.52 2.29 -16.92
C CYS A 282 13.44 2.58 -15.73
N GLU A 283 14.75 2.33 -15.86
CA GLU A 283 15.72 2.61 -14.79
C GLU A 283 15.88 4.11 -14.53
N GLN A 284 15.93 4.93 -15.59
CA GLN A 284 15.93 6.40 -15.43
C GLN A 284 14.64 6.91 -14.78
N ALA A 285 13.48 6.37 -15.17
CA ALA A 285 12.20 6.70 -14.55
C ALA A 285 12.17 6.29 -13.07
N ALA A 286 12.75 5.14 -12.70
CA ALA A 286 12.87 4.69 -11.32
C ALA A 286 13.70 5.69 -10.48
N THR A 287 14.85 6.10 -10.99
CA THR A 287 15.71 7.10 -10.34
C THR A 287 15.00 8.45 -10.24
N ALA A 288 14.36 8.90 -11.32
CA ALA A 288 13.61 10.17 -11.33
C ALA A 288 12.47 10.20 -10.31
N LEU A 289 11.78 9.08 -10.08
CA LEU A 289 10.73 8.98 -9.07
C LEU A 289 11.28 9.08 -7.63
N VAL A 290 12.43 8.47 -7.36
CA VAL A 290 13.03 8.47 -6.01
C VAL A 290 13.66 9.82 -5.70
N ASP A 291 14.46 10.36 -6.63
CA ASP A 291 15.27 11.56 -6.44
C ASP A 291 14.55 12.85 -6.85
N ALA A 292 13.28 12.75 -7.29
CA ALA A 292 12.46 13.86 -7.79
C ALA A 292 13.16 14.63 -8.94
N MET A 293 13.88 13.91 -9.81
CA MET A 293 14.55 14.47 -10.98
C MET A 293 13.62 14.53 -12.19
N ASN A 294 13.98 15.35 -13.17
CA ASN A 294 13.28 15.37 -14.44
C ASN A 294 13.60 14.11 -15.25
N PHE A 295 12.56 13.54 -15.86
CA PHE A 295 12.67 12.39 -16.76
C PHE A 295 12.65 12.88 -18.21
N ASP A 296 13.72 12.60 -18.94
CA ASP A 296 13.82 12.93 -20.36
C ASP A 296 13.46 11.71 -21.21
N THR A 297 12.62 11.94 -22.21
CA THR A 297 12.14 10.89 -23.13
C THR A 297 12.73 11.00 -24.52
N GLU A 298 13.60 11.98 -24.80
CA GLU A 298 14.14 12.24 -26.15
C GLU A 298 14.87 11.01 -26.71
N ALA A 299 15.70 10.38 -25.90
CA ALA A 299 16.41 9.16 -26.27
C ALA A 299 15.46 7.98 -26.59
N LEU A 300 14.37 7.84 -25.83
CA LEU A 300 13.35 6.82 -26.08
C LEU A 300 12.56 7.10 -27.38
N ASP A 301 12.21 8.34 -27.64
CA ASP A 301 11.53 8.73 -28.87
C ASP A 301 12.41 8.52 -30.09
N ALA A 302 13.71 8.85 -30.00
CA ALA A 302 14.69 8.59 -31.06
C ALA A 302 14.85 7.08 -31.33
N ALA A 303 14.99 6.27 -30.29
CA ALA A 303 15.10 4.81 -30.42
C ALA A 303 13.83 4.19 -31.05
N LEU A 304 12.65 4.66 -30.64
CA LEU A 304 11.37 4.23 -31.21
C LEU A 304 11.24 4.63 -32.69
N ALA A 305 11.64 5.84 -33.05
CA ALA A 305 11.62 6.31 -34.42
C ALA A 305 12.58 5.52 -35.31
N GLN A 306 13.79 5.22 -34.82
CA GLN A 306 14.77 4.40 -35.50
C GLN A 306 14.25 2.99 -35.72
N PHE A 307 13.72 2.34 -34.69
CA PHE A 307 13.11 1.02 -34.81
C PHE A 307 11.98 1.00 -35.83
N ALA A 308 11.05 1.97 -35.75
CA ALA A 308 9.92 2.09 -36.67
C ALA A 308 10.38 2.30 -38.11
N GLY A 309 11.42 3.10 -38.35
CA GLY A 309 12.02 3.30 -39.68
C GLY A 309 12.59 2.00 -40.24
N THR A 310 13.39 1.28 -39.47
CA THR A 310 13.98 -0.01 -39.85
C THR A 310 12.90 -1.06 -40.14
N ALA A 311 11.91 -1.17 -39.25
CA ALA A 311 10.82 -2.11 -39.39
C ALA A 311 9.96 -1.83 -40.63
N ARG A 312 9.78 -0.56 -41.01
CA ARG A 312 9.02 -0.16 -42.23
C ARG A 312 9.80 -0.39 -43.50
N ALA A 313 11.12 -0.34 -43.47
CA ALA A 313 11.95 -0.61 -44.62
C ALA A 313 11.97 -2.11 -45.01
N ASP A 314 11.73 -3.01 -44.05
CA ASP A 314 11.72 -4.43 -44.28
C ASP A 314 10.41 -4.90 -44.96
N LYS A 315 10.50 -5.33 -46.22
CA LYS A 315 9.35 -5.80 -47.02
C LYS A 315 8.92 -7.23 -46.68
N GLY A 316 9.73 -7.97 -45.97
CA GLY A 316 9.44 -9.39 -45.59
C GLY A 316 8.45 -9.48 -44.44
N ILE A 317 8.17 -8.38 -43.73
CA ILE A 317 7.32 -8.35 -42.55
C ILE A 317 5.92 -7.90 -42.93
N SER A 318 4.89 -8.62 -42.43
CA SER A 318 3.49 -8.22 -42.59
C SER A 318 3.25 -6.79 -42.07
N PRO A 319 2.64 -5.88 -42.85
CA PRO A 319 2.34 -4.54 -42.42
C PRO A 319 1.52 -4.48 -41.11
N ALA A 320 0.56 -5.37 -40.94
CA ALA A 320 -0.27 -5.47 -39.74
C ALA A 320 0.54 -5.84 -38.49
N SER A 321 1.40 -6.84 -38.57
CA SER A 321 2.25 -7.27 -37.45
C SER A 321 3.27 -6.19 -37.05
N ARG A 322 3.84 -5.53 -38.05
CA ARG A 322 4.78 -4.43 -37.87
C ARG A 322 4.14 -3.25 -37.14
N GLU A 323 3.03 -2.73 -37.64
CA GLU A 323 2.35 -1.59 -37.02
C GLU A 323 1.80 -1.95 -35.64
N ALA A 324 1.35 -3.19 -35.41
CA ALA A 324 0.96 -3.65 -34.09
C ALA A 324 2.13 -3.60 -33.08
N LEU A 325 3.33 -4.06 -33.50
CA LEU A 325 4.52 -4.00 -32.62
C LEU A 325 4.92 -2.54 -32.34
N ILE A 326 4.96 -1.68 -33.37
CA ILE A 326 5.29 -0.26 -33.19
C ILE A 326 4.26 0.42 -32.25
N TYR A 327 2.98 0.09 -32.39
CA TYR A 327 1.94 0.60 -31.49
C TYR A 327 2.18 0.21 -30.04
N LEU A 328 2.48 -1.07 -29.78
CA LEU A 328 2.74 -1.56 -28.42
C LEU A 328 3.97 -0.89 -27.78
N LEU A 329 5.06 -0.77 -28.54
CA LEU A 329 6.26 -0.07 -28.07
C LEU A 329 5.98 1.39 -27.76
N ARG A 330 5.21 2.08 -28.63
CA ARG A 330 4.78 3.46 -28.42
C ARG A 330 3.93 3.63 -27.16
N THR A 331 3.03 2.69 -26.88
CA THR A 331 2.20 2.72 -25.67
C THR A 331 3.06 2.64 -24.41
N VAL A 332 4.05 1.76 -24.37
CA VAL A 332 4.99 1.66 -23.24
C VAL A 332 5.76 2.98 -23.03
N VAL A 333 6.25 3.61 -24.11
CA VAL A 333 6.95 4.92 -24.03
C VAL A 333 6.01 6.01 -23.49
N LEU A 334 4.77 6.05 -23.96
CA LEU A 334 3.76 7.01 -23.48
C LEU A 334 3.44 6.82 -21.99
N ASP A 335 3.35 5.59 -21.51
CA ASP A 335 3.07 5.31 -20.10
C ASP A 335 4.26 5.64 -19.20
N LEU A 336 5.49 5.40 -19.65
CA LEU A 336 6.69 5.87 -18.94
C LEU A 336 6.69 7.41 -18.82
N ARG A 337 6.38 8.11 -19.88
CA ARG A 337 6.27 9.58 -19.90
C ARG A 337 5.19 10.05 -18.92
N ARG A 338 4.01 9.45 -18.96
CA ARG A 338 2.90 9.77 -18.04
C ARG A 338 3.25 9.50 -16.60
N LEU A 339 3.99 8.42 -16.31
CA LEU A 339 4.39 8.05 -14.96
C LEU A 339 5.22 9.15 -14.30
N CYS A 340 6.17 9.74 -15.04
CA CYS A 340 7.08 10.77 -14.54
C CYS A 340 6.55 12.20 -14.72
N ALA A 341 5.43 12.42 -15.46
CA ALA A 341 4.89 13.74 -15.69
C ALA A 341 4.36 14.41 -14.40
N PRO A 342 4.68 15.70 -14.17
CA PRO A 342 4.11 16.46 -13.06
C PRO A 342 2.58 16.51 -13.09
N ALA A 343 1.97 16.74 -11.91
CA ALA A 343 0.53 16.66 -11.70
C ALA A 343 -0.31 17.57 -12.62
N GLU A 344 0.18 18.76 -12.94
CA GLU A 344 -0.57 19.78 -13.65
C GLU A 344 -0.72 19.58 -15.17
N LYS A 345 0.19 18.83 -15.80
CA LYS A 345 0.15 18.60 -17.26
C LYS A 345 -0.74 17.46 -17.72
N SER A 346 -1.24 16.63 -16.81
CA SER A 346 -1.92 15.37 -17.14
C SER A 346 -3.42 15.52 -17.40
N GLU A 347 -4.08 16.58 -16.93
CA GLU A 347 -5.52 16.79 -17.15
C GLU A 347 -5.86 17.44 -18.49
N GLN A 348 -4.92 18.13 -19.12
CA GLN A 348 -5.13 18.78 -20.41
C GLN A 348 -5.03 17.85 -21.63
N THR A 349 -4.59 16.59 -21.46
CA THR A 349 -4.42 15.63 -22.57
C THR A 349 -5.53 14.56 -22.62
N ALA A 350 -6.58 14.69 -21.81
CA ALA A 350 -7.79 13.88 -21.98
C ALA A 350 -8.57 14.45 -23.18
N VAL A 351 -8.34 13.87 -24.36
CA VAL A 351 -9.19 14.06 -25.54
C VAL A 351 -10.63 13.71 -25.13
N PRO A 352 -11.61 14.60 -25.30
CA PRO A 352 -13.01 14.25 -25.08
C PRO A 352 -13.35 13.13 -26.04
N LEU A 353 -13.79 12.00 -25.54
CA LEU A 353 -14.56 11.03 -26.34
C LEU A 353 -15.87 11.75 -26.72
N GLU A 354 -15.88 12.38 -27.88
CA GLU A 354 -17.11 12.83 -28.49
C GLU A 354 -18.04 11.63 -28.63
N ALA A 355 -19.17 11.73 -27.92
CA ALA A 355 -20.29 10.84 -28.07
C ALA A 355 -20.79 10.96 -29.52
N SER A 356 -20.47 9.98 -30.36
CA SER A 356 -21.19 9.77 -31.62
C SER A 356 -22.42 8.91 -31.31
N HIS A 357 -23.57 9.55 -31.57
CA HIS A 357 -24.90 8.94 -31.55
C HIS A 357 -25.05 7.76 -32.50
#